data_3d86ec2198e9f5ebe3cc355a2cd31e2c
#
_entry.id   3d86ec2198e9f5ebe3cc355a2cd31e2c
#
_cell.length_a   1.000
_cell.length_b   1.000
_cell.length_c   1.000
_cell.angle_alpha   90.00
_cell.angle_beta   90.00
_cell.angle_gamma   90.00
#
_symmetry.space_group_name_H-M   'P 1'
#
loop_
_entity.id
_entity.type
_entity.pdbx_description
1 polymer ?
#
loop_
_entity_poly.entity_id
_entity_poly.type
_entity_poly.pdbx_seq_one_letter_code
_entity_poly.pdbx_strand_id
1 'polypeptide(L)'
;MYVLLLRNYYLEYCFMPKAQKINLLDFRTPPMRTFHVTWITFFACFFGWFGIAPLMPVVREDLGLTQAQIGNIIIASVSITIFARLLIGWLCDRIGPRMTYTYLLILGSLPVMLIGLSNSYESFLLFRLAVGVIGASFVVTQYHTSVMFAPNVIGTANATAAGWGNMGGGVTLMIMPLIFAAFVGLGYTDEQAWRYSMVIPGLALMVMGIVYYFFTQDTPDGNLSEIKKKKPQDTKKNPEKKTSFFSACRDHRVWILFLAYGACFGIEITIDNIATLYFVDHFQLGLKEAGIIAGLFGMMNLFARALGGIFGDKAGNKYGLRGRFTILGIFLLLEGLGIMLFASMDILVWAIVTMLIFALFLKMSNGATYAIVPFINKRAMGAVSGIVGAGGNAGAVMAGMLFASNEISYQRSLFIIGVFVIAVSALAMMLAVSRHAKVPEHDKPQFEGSFAMAKSNG
;
A
#
# COMPACT_ATOMS: atom_id res chain seq x y z
N MET A 1 -16.88 47.78 19.18
CA MET A 1 -15.50 47.50 18.68
C MET A 1 -14.84 46.32 19.42
N TYR A 2 -14.87 46.28 20.77
CA TYR A 2 -14.28 45.19 21.56
C TYR A 2 -14.97 43.84 21.38
N VAL A 3 -16.28 43.79 21.20
CA VAL A 3 -17.06 42.54 20.96
C VAL A 3 -16.81 41.97 19.55
N LEU A 4 -16.52 42.79 18.56
CA LEU A 4 -16.15 42.36 17.20
C LEU A 4 -14.71 41.83 17.16
N LEU A 5 -13.79 42.39 17.96
CA LEU A 5 -12.42 41.87 18.09
C LEU A 5 -12.40 40.53 18.84
N LEU A 6 -13.16 40.38 19.90
CA LEU A 6 -13.29 39.10 20.61
C LEU A 6 -13.99 38.05 19.75
N ARG A 7 -14.99 38.41 18.94
CA ARG A 7 -15.68 37.51 18.01
C ARG A 7 -14.76 37.03 16.86
N ASN A 8 -13.90 37.92 16.34
CA ASN A 8 -12.87 37.54 15.36
C ASN A 8 -11.76 36.72 16.02
N TYR A 9 -11.32 37.05 17.25
CA TYR A 9 -10.35 36.27 18.01
C TYR A 9 -10.88 34.84 18.33
N TYR A 10 -12.18 34.70 18.70
CA TYR A 10 -12.81 33.40 18.93
C TYR A 10 -13.07 32.63 17.63
N LEU A 11 -13.25 33.27 16.48
CA LEU A 11 -13.43 32.62 15.18
C LEU A 11 -12.09 32.17 14.56
N GLU A 12 -10.99 32.86 14.81
CA GLU A 12 -9.64 32.42 14.40
C GLU A 12 -9.12 31.25 15.26
N TYR A 13 -9.51 31.14 16.52
CA TYR A 13 -9.10 30.03 17.40
C TYR A 13 -9.92 28.74 17.23
N CYS A 14 -10.95 28.72 16.38
CA CYS A 14 -11.82 27.55 16.18
C CYS A 14 -11.39 26.62 15.05
N PHE A 15 -10.35 26.96 14.25
CA PHE A 15 -9.84 26.11 13.20
C PHE A 15 -8.41 25.65 13.55
N MET A 16 -8.25 24.37 13.93
CA MET A 16 -6.90 23.83 14.09
C MET A 16 -6.23 23.72 12.72
N PRO A 17 -5.09 24.37 12.50
CA PRO A 17 -4.43 24.31 11.20
C PRO A 17 -3.94 22.89 10.93
N LYS A 18 -4.00 22.48 9.65
CA LYS A 18 -3.37 21.25 9.17
C LYS A 18 -1.88 21.28 9.54
N ALA A 19 -1.30 20.13 9.89
CA ALA A 19 0.12 20.06 10.22
C ALA A 19 1.00 20.47 9.03
N GLN A 20 1.86 21.44 9.22
CA GLN A 20 2.79 21.96 8.21
C GLN A 20 4.17 21.29 8.28
N LYS A 21 4.42 20.53 9.33
CA LYS A 21 5.66 19.77 9.55
C LYS A 21 5.32 18.40 10.13
N ILE A 22 6.14 17.41 9.81
CA ILE A 22 6.06 16.07 10.40
C ILE A 22 7.03 16.05 11.59
N ASN A 23 6.49 16.02 12.81
CA ASN A 23 7.27 15.86 14.03
C ASN A 23 6.97 14.48 14.64
N LEU A 24 7.85 13.51 14.38
CA LEU A 24 7.66 12.13 14.80
C LEU A 24 7.62 11.93 16.32
N LEU A 25 8.07 12.91 17.10
CA LEU A 25 8.03 12.86 18.56
C LEU A 25 6.75 13.52 19.14
N ASP A 26 5.90 14.09 18.28
CA ASP A 26 4.64 14.68 18.71
C ASP A 26 3.50 13.65 18.65
N PHE A 27 3.06 13.20 19.80
CA PHE A 27 1.88 12.33 19.98
C PHE A 27 0.65 13.09 20.51
N ARG A 28 0.74 14.40 20.74
CA ARG A 28 -0.27 15.20 21.42
C ARG A 28 -1.18 15.93 20.45
N THR A 29 -0.62 16.54 19.42
CA THR A 29 -1.44 17.27 18.43
C THR A 29 -2.32 16.32 17.64
N PRO A 30 -3.61 16.67 17.39
CA PRO A 30 -4.53 15.81 16.69
C PRO A 30 -4.03 15.30 15.32
N PRO A 31 -3.40 16.13 14.45
CA PRO A 31 -2.87 15.64 13.19
C PRO A 31 -1.76 14.60 13.35
N MET A 32 -0.78 14.83 14.26
CA MET A 32 0.33 13.90 14.45
C MET A 32 -0.10 12.64 15.19
N ARG A 33 -0.96 12.76 16.21
CA ARG A 33 -1.54 11.59 16.88
C ARG A 33 -2.31 10.71 15.88
N THR A 34 -3.15 11.32 15.05
CA THR A 34 -3.89 10.60 13.99
C THR A 34 -2.92 9.94 13.00
N PHE A 35 -1.84 10.63 12.61
CA PHE A 35 -0.82 10.07 11.75
C PHE A 35 -0.19 8.81 12.34
N HIS A 36 0.24 8.86 13.62
CA HIS A 36 0.85 7.70 14.29
C HIS A 36 -0.13 6.53 14.40
N VAL A 37 -1.35 6.78 14.85
CA VAL A 37 -2.37 5.73 14.93
C VAL A 37 -2.68 5.17 13.54
N THR A 38 -2.69 6.02 12.50
CA THR A 38 -3.02 5.59 11.13
C THR A 38 -1.97 4.65 10.54
N TRP A 39 -0.66 4.96 10.64
CA TRP A 39 0.34 4.06 10.09
C TRP A 39 0.48 2.76 10.89
N ILE A 40 0.34 2.79 12.23
CA ILE A 40 0.30 1.59 13.08
C ILE A 40 -0.91 0.72 12.71
N THR A 41 -2.06 1.34 12.49
CA THR A 41 -3.28 0.64 12.05
C THR A 41 -3.09 0.00 10.68
N PHE A 42 -2.44 0.71 9.76
CA PHE A 42 -2.17 0.15 8.44
C PHE A 42 -1.17 -1.01 8.49
N PHE A 43 -0.19 -0.93 9.38
CA PHE A 43 0.69 -2.05 9.71
C PHE A 43 -0.11 -3.26 10.23
N ALA A 44 -1.03 -3.05 11.18
CA ALA A 44 -1.89 -4.11 11.70
C ALA A 44 -2.81 -4.71 10.61
N CYS A 45 -3.27 -3.89 9.64
CA CYS A 45 -4.02 -4.39 8.49
C CYS A 45 -3.21 -5.37 7.65
N PHE A 46 -1.93 -5.10 7.41
CA PHE A 46 -1.04 -6.05 6.75
C PHE A 46 -0.82 -7.32 7.58
N PHE A 47 -0.70 -7.18 8.90
CA PHE A 47 -0.59 -8.32 9.80
C PHE A 47 -1.82 -9.24 9.71
N GLY A 48 -3.04 -8.68 9.67
CA GLY A 48 -4.26 -9.46 9.46
C GLY A 48 -4.40 -10.04 8.05
N TRP A 49 -4.10 -9.24 7.02
CA TRP A 49 -4.29 -9.63 5.62
C TRP A 49 -3.34 -10.73 5.17
N PHE A 50 -2.06 -10.63 5.58
CA PHE A 50 -1.00 -11.55 5.21
C PHE A 50 -0.72 -12.62 6.27
N GLY A 51 -1.43 -12.61 7.43
CA GLY A 51 -1.17 -13.52 8.55
C GLY A 51 -1.11 -15.00 8.18
N ILE A 52 -1.94 -15.44 7.22
CA ILE A 52 -1.97 -16.82 6.76
C ILE A 52 -0.86 -17.16 5.75
N ALA A 53 -0.31 -16.15 5.04
CA ALA A 53 0.65 -16.39 3.96
C ALA A 53 1.88 -17.22 4.40
N PRO A 54 2.56 -16.90 5.53
CA PRO A 54 3.68 -17.70 5.99
C PRO A 54 3.29 -19.08 6.55
N LEU A 55 2.01 -19.32 6.82
CA LEU A 55 1.48 -20.60 7.29
C LEU A 55 0.92 -21.47 6.16
N MET A 56 0.94 -20.98 4.91
CA MET A 56 0.39 -21.69 3.74
C MET A 56 0.97 -23.10 3.55
N PRO A 57 2.26 -23.39 3.82
CA PRO A 57 2.76 -24.77 3.76
C PRO A 57 1.95 -25.73 4.65
N VAL A 58 1.71 -25.33 5.90
CA VAL A 58 0.95 -26.13 6.88
C VAL A 58 -0.53 -26.24 6.47
N VAL A 59 -1.15 -25.13 6.06
CA VAL A 59 -2.55 -25.09 5.59
C VAL A 59 -2.74 -25.96 4.35
N ARG A 60 -1.77 -25.94 3.43
CA ARG A 60 -1.76 -26.78 2.23
C ARG A 60 -1.85 -28.27 2.58
N GLU A 61 -1.05 -28.69 3.57
CA GLU A 61 -1.02 -30.09 4.03
C GLU A 61 -2.32 -30.46 4.74
N ASP A 62 -2.80 -29.64 5.67
CA ASP A 62 -4.02 -29.85 6.45
C ASP A 62 -5.27 -29.93 5.57
N LEU A 63 -5.43 -29.05 4.60
CA LEU A 63 -6.59 -28.97 3.73
C LEU A 63 -6.42 -29.72 2.38
N GLY A 64 -5.27 -30.35 2.13
CA GLY A 64 -4.96 -31.07 0.89
C GLY A 64 -5.01 -30.19 -0.36
N LEU A 65 -4.51 -28.92 -0.26
CA LEU A 65 -4.65 -27.94 -1.35
C LEU A 65 -3.68 -28.21 -2.50
N THR A 66 -4.21 -28.18 -3.72
CA THR A 66 -3.40 -28.19 -4.94
C THR A 66 -2.76 -26.82 -5.21
N GLN A 67 -1.72 -26.78 -6.03
CA GLN A 67 -1.09 -25.53 -6.44
C GLN A 67 -2.07 -24.56 -7.12
N ALA A 68 -2.97 -25.07 -7.96
CA ALA A 68 -4.03 -24.27 -8.59
C ALA A 68 -4.96 -23.63 -7.55
N GLN A 69 -5.34 -24.36 -6.51
CA GLN A 69 -6.16 -23.84 -5.42
C GLN A 69 -5.44 -22.77 -4.62
N ILE A 70 -4.15 -22.92 -4.36
CA ILE A 70 -3.32 -21.89 -3.71
C ILE A 70 -3.29 -20.62 -4.55
N GLY A 71 -3.06 -20.72 -5.86
CA GLY A 71 -3.11 -19.58 -6.77
C GLY A 71 -4.47 -18.88 -6.76
N ASN A 72 -5.58 -19.63 -6.78
CA ASN A 72 -6.93 -19.08 -6.69
C ASN A 72 -7.18 -18.36 -5.35
N ILE A 73 -6.65 -18.88 -4.26
CA ILE A 73 -6.72 -18.24 -2.93
C ILE A 73 -6.00 -16.88 -2.93
N ILE A 74 -4.84 -16.79 -3.56
CA ILE A 74 -4.08 -15.53 -3.71
C ILE A 74 -4.90 -14.54 -4.54
N ILE A 75 -5.40 -14.97 -5.71
CA ILE A 75 -6.23 -14.15 -6.60
C ILE A 75 -7.47 -13.64 -5.86
N ALA A 76 -8.17 -14.51 -5.13
CA ALA A 76 -9.37 -14.16 -4.38
C ALA A 76 -9.11 -13.05 -3.36
N SER A 77 -8.03 -13.19 -2.58
CA SER A 77 -7.70 -12.23 -1.51
C SER A 77 -7.33 -10.84 -2.03
N VAL A 78 -6.93 -10.73 -3.30
CA VAL A 78 -6.53 -9.46 -3.91
C VAL A 78 -7.64 -8.87 -4.79
N SER A 79 -8.40 -9.70 -5.48
CA SER A 79 -9.46 -9.27 -6.40
C SER A 79 -10.57 -8.49 -5.69
N ILE A 80 -11.02 -8.96 -4.54
CA ILE A 80 -12.07 -8.30 -3.75
C ILE A 80 -11.64 -6.90 -3.29
N THR A 81 -10.33 -6.69 -3.09
CA THR A 81 -9.78 -5.41 -2.67
C THR A 81 -10.11 -4.29 -3.67
N ILE A 82 -10.21 -4.59 -4.98
CA ILE A 82 -10.55 -3.61 -6.02
C ILE A 82 -11.93 -3.01 -5.74
N PHE A 83 -12.92 -3.86 -5.49
CA PHE A 83 -14.29 -3.43 -5.17
C PHE A 83 -14.39 -2.80 -3.79
N ALA A 84 -13.71 -3.39 -2.80
CA ALA A 84 -13.68 -2.86 -1.44
C ALA A 84 -13.12 -1.44 -1.38
N ARG A 85 -12.09 -1.10 -2.17
CA ARG A 85 -11.52 0.26 -2.26
C ARG A 85 -12.54 1.30 -2.70
N LEU A 86 -13.41 0.97 -3.64
CA LEU A 86 -14.48 1.89 -4.11
C LEU A 86 -15.49 2.13 -2.99
N LEU A 87 -15.94 1.08 -2.32
CA LEU A 87 -16.87 1.16 -1.20
C LEU A 87 -16.28 1.96 -0.05
N ILE A 88 -15.05 1.66 0.34
CA ILE A 88 -14.36 2.33 1.46
C ILE A 88 -14.09 3.80 1.14
N GLY A 89 -13.71 4.15 -0.09
CA GLY A 89 -13.58 5.54 -0.52
C GLY A 89 -14.90 6.32 -0.40
N TRP A 90 -16.00 5.73 -0.84
CA TRP A 90 -17.33 6.30 -0.68
C TRP A 90 -17.74 6.46 0.80
N LEU A 91 -17.43 5.48 1.64
CA LEU A 91 -17.70 5.56 3.08
C LEU A 91 -16.88 6.67 3.75
N CYS A 92 -15.61 6.85 3.39
CA CYS A 92 -14.77 7.96 3.89
C CYS A 92 -15.41 9.32 3.63
N ASP A 93 -15.97 9.53 2.44
CA ASP A 93 -16.67 10.78 2.10
C ASP A 93 -17.98 10.96 2.86
N ARG A 94 -18.67 9.87 3.20
CA ARG A 94 -20.01 9.91 3.78
C ARG A 94 -20.03 9.96 5.30
N ILE A 95 -19.28 9.09 5.96
CA ILE A 95 -19.26 8.93 7.42
C ILE A 95 -17.93 9.36 8.07
N GLY A 96 -16.93 9.70 7.26
CA GLY A 96 -15.60 10.12 7.71
C GLY A 96 -14.58 8.97 7.80
N PRO A 97 -13.30 9.29 7.73
CA PRO A 97 -12.23 8.30 7.75
C PRO A 97 -12.14 7.56 9.09
N ARG A 98 -12.39 8.24 10.22
CA ARG A 98 -12.36 7.65 11.55
C ARG A 98 -13.34 6.48 11.67
N MET A 99 -14.61 6.71 11.37
CA MET A 99 -15.64 5.67 11.46
C MET A 99 -15.45 4.58 10.42
N THR A 100 -15.07 4.97 9.19
CA THR A 100 -14.82 4.01 8.10
C THR A 100 -13.71 3.03 8.48
N TYR A 101 -12.58 3.53 9.01
CA TYR A 101 -11.49 2.66 9.41
C TYR A 101 -11.87 1.78 10.61
N THR A 102 -12.54 2.35 11.59
CA THR A 102 -13.04 1.59 12.77
C THR A 102 -13.91 0.40 12.33
N TYR A 103 -14.90 0.64 11.45
CA TYR A 103 -15.74 -0.44 10.93
C TYR A 103 -14.94 -1.46 10.09
N LEU A 104 -14.04 -0.99 9.24
CA LEU A 104 -13.19 -1.89 8.44
C LEU A 104 -12.37 -2.82 9.33
N LEU A 105 -11.79 -2.30 10.42
CA LEU A 105 -10.96 -3.07 11.35
C LEU A 105 -11.78 -4.06 12.17
N ILE A 106 -12.89 -3.61 12.78
CA ILE A 106 -13.72 -4.47 13.63
C ILE A 106 -14.39 -5.57 12.79
N LEU A 107 -15.01 -5.21 11.65
CA LEU A 107 -15.66 -6.19 10.79
C LEU A 107 -14.64 -7.09 10.10
N GLY A 108 -13.49 -6.54 9.69
CA GLY A 108 -12.40 -7.30 9.07
C GLY A 108 -11.68 -8.24 10.03
N SER A 109 -11.68 -7.95 11.34
CA SER A 109 -11.07 -8.84 12.35
C SER A 109 -11.79 -10.19 12.44
N LEU A 110 -13.12 -10.20 12.21
CA LEU A 110 -13.92 -11.42 12.31
C LEU A 110 -13.48 -12.52 11.32
N PRO A 111 -13.43 -12.27 10.00
CA PRO A 111 -12.98 -13.30 9.07
C PRO A 111 -11.51 -13.72 9.29
N VAL A 112 -10.64 -12.84 9.82
CA VAL A 112 -9.26 -13.20 10.18
C VAL A 112 -9.22 -14.18 11.33
N MET A 113 -10.00 -13.95 12.39
CA MET A 113 -10.07 -14.88 13.53
C MET A 113 -10.76 -16.19 13.16
N LEU A 114 -11.81 -16.12 12.32
CA LEU A 114 -12.67 -17.26 12.02
C LEU A 114 -12.15 -18.13 10.86
N ILE A 115 -11.09 -17.71 10.13
CA ILE A 115 -10.52 -18.52 9.03
C ILE A 115 -10.04 -19.89 9.52
N GLY A 116 -9.67 -20.00 10.79
CA GLY A 116 -9.32 -21.26 11.44
C GLY A 116 -10.46 -22.28 11.52
N LEU A 117 -11.71 -21.90 11.25
CA LEU A 117 -12.86 -22.78 11.17
C LEU A 117 -12.99 -23.48 9.79
N SER A 118 -12.13 -23.16 8.84
CA SER A 118 -12.15 -23.74 7.52
C SER A 118 -11.76 -25.21 7.56
N ASN A 119 -12.59 -26.08 6.94
CA ASN A 119 -12.35 -27.52 6.83
C ASN A 119 -12.35 -27.99 5.35
N SER A 120 -12.45 -27.06 4.39
CA SER A 120 -12.39 -27.33 2.97
C SER A 120 -11.78 -26.15 2.21
N TYR A 121 -11.37 -26.41 0.95
CA TYR A 121 -10.92 -25.35 0.04
C TYR A 121 -11.95 -24.24 -0.12
N GLU A 122 -13.23 -24.57 -0.29
CA GLU A 122 -14.31 -23.59 -0.55
C GLU A 122 -14.51 -22.67 0.67
N SER A 123 -14.57 -23.25 1.87
CA SER A 123 -14.71 -22.47 3.11
C SER A 123 -13.49 -21.56 3.34
N PHE A 124 -12.28 -22.07 3.08
CA PHE A 124 -11.06 -21.29 3.19
C PHE A 124 -11.00 -20.16 2.16
N LEU A 125 -11.40 -20.41 0.91
CA LEU A 125 -11.48 -19.41 -0.15
C LEU A 125 -12.45 -18.28 0.20
N LEU A 126 -13.62 -18.60 0.76
CA LEU A 126 -14.59 -17.59 1.22
C LEU A 126 -14.01 -16.70 2.32
N PHE A 127 -13.33 -17.27 3.31
CA PHE A 127 -12.64 -16.48 4.33
C PHE A 127 -11.54 -15.62 3.72
N ARG A 128 -10.76 -16.12 2.76
CA ARG A 128 -9.73 -15.34 2.06
C ARG A 128 -10.30 -14.17 1.27
N LEU A 129 -11.47 -14.35 0.62
CA LEU A 129 -12.20 -13.24 0.01
C LEU A 129 -12.59 -12.20 1.06
N ALA A 130 -13.18 -12.61 2.18
CA ALA A 130 -13.59 -11.69 3.23
C ALA A 130 -12.39 -10.94 3.86
N VAL A 131 -11.29 -11.63 4.12
CA VAL A 131 -10.02 -11.04 4.61
C VAL A 131 -9.46 -10.04 3.60
N GLY A 132 -9.61 -10.28 2.30
CA GLY A 132 -9.14 -9.39 1.23
C GLY A 132 -9.74 -7.98 1.27
N VAL A 133 -10.91 -7.79 1.91
CA VAL A 133 -11.52 -6.47 2.11
C VAL A 133 -10.61 -5.55 2.93
N ILE A 134 -9.79 -6.10 3.83
CA ILE A 134 -8.83 -5.36 4.66
C ILE A 134 -7.80 -4.61 3.77
N GLY A 135 -7.50 -5.12 2.58
CA GLY A 135 -6.61 -4.44 1.61
C GLY A 135 -7.11 -3.06 1.16
N ALA A 136 -8.38 -2.74 1.39
CA ALA A 136 -8.92 -1.39 1.17
C ALA A 136 -8.46 -0.36 2.23
N SER A 137 -7.83 -0.79 3.31
CA SER A 137 -7.24 0.05 4.37
C SER A 137 -6.29 1.12 3.84
N PHE A 138 -5.61 0.85 2.73
CA PHE A 138 -4.78 1.83 2.04
C PHE A 138 -5.53 3.11 1.69
N VAL A 139 -6.79 3.00 1.24
CA VAL A 139 -7.61 4.16 0.86
C VAL A 139 -7.86 5.05 2.06
N VAL A 140 -8.25 4.47 3.20
CA VAL A 140 -8.49 5.24 4.43
C VAL A 140 -7.19 5.88 4.93
N THR A 141 -6.09 5.12 4.90
CA THR A 141 -4.77 5.60 5.31
C THR A 141 -4.36 6.85 4.53
N GLN A 142 -4.45 6.81 3.20
CA GLN A 142 -4.11 7.95 2.35
C GLN A 142 -5.10 9.12 2.51
N TYR A 143 -6.39 8.82 2.59
CA TYR A 143 -7.44 9.82 2.79
C TYR A 143 -7.23 10.58 4.11
N HIS A 144 -7.13 9.83 5.22
CA HIS A 144 -7.03 10.43 6.55
C HIS A 144 -5.76 11.23 6.73
N THR A 145 -4.61 10.70 6.29
CA THR A 145 -3.35 11.43 6.28
C THR A 145 -3.47 12.72 5.46
N SER A 146 -4.09 12.67 4.27
CA SER A 146 -4.26 13.85 3.41
C SER A 146 -5.14 14.94 4.02
N VAL A 147 -6.11 14.57 4.83
CA VAL A 147 -6.97 15.55 5.53
C VAL A 147 -6.20 16.24 6.65
N MET A 148 -5.29 15.53 7.34
CA MET A 148 -4.56 16.03 8.51
C MET A 148 -3.38 16.94 8.17
N PHE A 149 -2.77 16.79 6.97
CA PHE A 149 -1.53 17.49 6.60
C PHE A 149 -1.75 18.56 5.53
N ALA A 150 -0.95 19.62 5.63
CA ALA A 150 -0.94 20.72 4.67
C ALA A 150 -0.28 20.30 3.34
N PRO A 151 -0.59 21.00 2.21
CA PRO A 151 -0.10 20.63 0.88
C PRO A 151 1.44 20.55 0.75
N ASN A 152 2.17 21.29 1.56
CA ASN A 152 3.65 21.32 1.54
C ASN A 152 4.29 20.03 2.07
N VAL A 153 3.59 19.23 2.89
CA VAL A 153 4.12 18.01 3.52
C VAL A 153 3.25 16.76 3.29
N ILE A 154 2.11 16.92 2.62
CA ILE A 154 1.13 15.84 2.40
C ILE A 154 1.73 14.63 1.66
N GLY A 155 2.59 14.88 0.67
CA GLY A 155 3.26 13.82 -0.09
C GLY A 155 4.17 12.97 0.79
N THR A 156 5.01 13.64 1.60
CA THR A 156 5.91 12.97 2.55
C THR A 156 5.14 12.20 3.62
N ALA A 157 4.08 12.81 4.19
CA ALA A 157 3.24 12.16 5.19
C ALA A 157 2.57 10.89 4.64
N ASN A 158 1.99 10.96 3.46
CA ASN A 158 1.37 9.82 2.79
C ASN A 158 2.38 8.71 2.45
N ALA A 159 3.55 9.08 1.93
CA ALA A 159 4.61 8.12 1.59
C ALA A 159 5.14 7.41 2.84
N THR A 160 5.33 8.14 3.94
CA THR A 160 5.79 7.59 5.21
C THR A 160 4.74 6.64 5.82
N ALA A 161 3.48 7.08 5.90
CA ALA A 161 2.39 6.24 6.42
C ALA A 161 2.22 4.95 5.59
N ALA A 162 2.31 5.05 4.25
CA ALA A 162 2.24 3.89 3.38
C ALA A 162 3.45 2.95 3.54
N GLY A 163 4.67 3.50 3.56
CA GLY A 163 5.89 2.69 3.68
C GLY A 163 5.96 1.93 5.00
N TRP A 164 5.73 2.63 6.12
CA TRP A 164 5.75 2.01 7.46
C TRP A 164 4.60 1.02 7.65
N GLY A 165 3.42 1.30 7.10
CA GLY A 165 2.31 0.33 7.12
C GLY A 165 2.61 -0.93 6.32
N ASN A 166 3.12 -0.79 5.08
CA ASN A 166 3.46 -1.94 4.22
C ASN A 166 4.58 -2.82 4.81
N MET A 167 5.46 -2.27 5.65
CA MET A 167 6.45 -3.06 6.39
C MET A 167 5.79 -4.15 7.25
N GLY A 168 4.52 -3.94 7.65
CA GLY A 168 3.70 -4.92 8.36
C GLY A 168 3.65 -6.27 7.65
N GLY A 169 3.64 -6.30 6.31
CA GLY A 169 3.71 -7.55 5.52
C GLY A 169 4.96 -8.35 5.85
N GLY A 170 6.14 -7.73 5.75
CA GLY A 170 7.41 -8.40 6.05
C GLY A 170 7.51 -8.88 7.50
N VAL A 171 7.10 -8.04 8.45
CA VAL A 171 7.06 -8.42 9.87
C VAL A 171 6.11 -9.59 10.11
N THR A 172 4.98 -9.64 9.40
CA THR A 172 4.03 -10.75 9.47
C THR A 172 4.67 -12.07 9.04
N LEU A 173 5.41 -12.06 7.92
CA LEU A 173 6.11 -13.26 7.44
C LEU A 173 7.11 -13.82 8.48
N MET A 174 7.73 -12.92 9.25
CA MET A 174 8.67 -13.32 10.32
C MET A 174 7.96 -13.80 11.59
N ILE A 175 6.90 -13.10 12.02
CA ILE A 175 6.29 -13.32 13.34
C ILE A 175 5.30 -14.49 13.32
N MET A 176 4.52 -14.69 12.27
CA MET A 176 3.49 -15.73 12.27
C MET A 176 4.04 -17.15 12.41
N PRO A 177 5.19 -17.54 11.82
CA PRO A 177 5.81 -18.83 12.08
C PRO A 177 6.26 -19.00 13.53
N LEU A 178 6.64 -17.90 14.20
CA LEU A 178 7.00 -17.94 15.63
C LEU A 178 5.78 -18.14 16.53
N ILE A 179 4.66 -17.46 16.19
CA ILE A 179 3.38 -17.65 16.87
C ILE A 179 2.92 -19.10 16.71
N PHE A 180 2.97 -19.63 15.48
CA PHE A 180 2.68 -21.04 15.19
C PHE A 180 3.53 -21.99 16.04
N ALA A 181 4.85 -21.80 16.03
CA ALA A 181 5.77 -22.62 16.81
C ALA A 181 5.50 -22.55 18.33
N ALA A 182 5.03 -21.40 18.83
CA ALA A 182 4.64 -21.28 20.24
C ALA A 182 3.42 -22.15 20.56
N PHE A 183 2.40 -22.20 19.67
CA PHE A 183 1.24 -23.09 19.88
C PHE A 183 1.64 -24.58 19.80
N VAL A 184 2.50 -24.95 18.85
CA VAL A 184 3.06 -26.33 18.80
C VAL A 184 3.83 -26.67 20.08
N GLY A 185 4.64 -25.73 20.59
CA GLY A 185 5.35 -25.86 21.85
C GLY A 185 4.44 -26.00 23.09
N LEU A 186 3.20 -25.53 23.01
CA LEU A 186 2.17 -25.71 24.03
C LEU A 186 1.43 -27.06 23.90
N GLY A 187 1.80 -27.91 22.94
CA GLY A 187 1.24 -29.24 22.73
C GLY A 187 0.08 -29.33 21.76
N TYR A 188 -0.23 -28.26 21.00
CA TYR A 188 -1.21 -28.33 19.93
C TYR A 188 -0.64 -29.02 18.69
N THR A 189 -1.50 -29.73 17.93
CA THR A 189 -1.12 -30.29 16.62
C THR A 189 -0.94 -29.16 15.59
N ASP A 190 -0.22 -29.43 14.51
CA ASP A 190 0.02 -28.42 13.45
C ASP A 190 -1.30 -27.89 12.89
N GLU A 191 -2.32 -28.77 12.74
CA GLU A 191 -3.68 -28.40 12.30
C GLU A 191 -4.34 -27.41 13.27
N GLN A 192 -4.20 -27.61 14.56
CA GLN A 192 -4.77 -26.70 15.57
C GLN A 192 -3.94 -25.41 15.69
N ALA A 193 -2.63 -25.54 15.64
CA ALA A 193 -1.70 -24.45 15.84
C ALA A 193 -1.87 -23.33 14.80
N TRP A 194 -1.98 -23.65 13.50
CA TRP A 194 -2.22 -22.62 12.49
C TRP A 194 -3.57 -21.93 12.67
N ARG A 195 -4.61 -22.67 13.07
CA ARG A 195 -5.96 -22.15 13.30
C ARG A 195 -5.96 -21.14 14.46
N TYR A 196 -5.36 -21.49 15.59
CA TYR A 196 -5.24 -20.59 16.75
C TYR A 196 -4.30 -19.40 16.47
N SER A 197 -3.25 -19.60 15.69
CA SER A 197 -2.34 -18.52 15.29
C SER A 197 -3.05 -17.37 14.62
N MET A 198 -4.10 -17.62 13.82
CA MET A 198 -4.87 -16.59 13.12
C MET A 198 -5.77 -15.74 14.05
N VAL A 199 -6.02 -16.19 15.26
CA VAL A 199 -6.75 -15.40 16.27
C VAL A 199 -5.93 -14.17 16.68
N ILE A 200 -4.60 -14.28 16.75
CA ILE A 200 -3.72 -13.19 17.20
C ILE A 200 -3.80 -11.95 16.29
N PRO A 201 -3.57 -12.04 14.95
CA PRO A 201 -3.71 -10.90 14.07
C PRO A 201 -5.16 -10.37 14.02
N GLY A 202 -6.17 -11.24 14.16
CA GLY A 202 -7.56 -10.80 14.23
C GLY A 202 -7.84 -9.97 15.49
N LEU A 203 -7.35 -10.39 16.66
CA LEU A 203 -7.43 -9.61 17.90
C LEU A 203 -6.66 -8.28 17.77
N ALA A 204 -5.49 -8.28 17.15
CA ALA A 204 -4.73 -7.05 16.90
C ALA A 204 -5.54 -6.05 16.08
N LEU A 205 -6.24 -6.51 15.02
CA LEU A 205 -7.14 -5.66 14.24
C LEU A 205 -8.30 -5.12 15.06
N MET A 206 -8.94 -5.95 15.88
CA MET A 206 -10.06 -5.54 16.74
C MET A 206 -9.63 -4.47 17.74
N VAL A 207 -8.49 -4.68 18.42
CA VAL A 207 -7.90 -3.72 19.35
C VAL A 207 -7.57 -2.42 18.63
N MET A 208 -6.95 -2.50 17.45
CA MET A 208 -6.64 -1.31 16.65
C MET A 208 -7.90 -0.58 16.18
N GLY A 209 -9.00 -1.27 15.91
CA GLY A 209 -10.30 -0.65 15.62
C GLY A 209 -10.82 0.19 16.79
N ILE A 210 -10.71 -0.33 18.01
CA ILE A 210 -11.06 0.38 19.24
C ILE A 210 -10.14 1.58 19.46
N VAL A 211 -8.82 1.36 19.35
CA VAL A 211 -7.81 2.44 19.47
C VAL A 211 -8.08 3.54 18.43
N TYR A 212 -8.36 3.16 17.19
CA TYR A 212 -8.64 4.13 16.13
C TYR A 212 -9.85 5.00 16.43
N TYR A 213 -10.92 4.40 16.96
CA TYR A 213 -12.12 5.10 17.36
C TYR A 213 -11.86 6.16 18.45
N PHE A 214 -11.09 5.81 19.47
CA PHE A 214 -10.88 6.70 20.62
C PHE A 214 -9.77 7.72 20.43
N PHE A 215 -8.73 7.40 19.67
CA PHE A 215 -7.51 8.22 19.58
C PHE A 215 -7.39 9.03 18.28
N THR A 216 -8.32 8.90 17.33
CA THR A 216 -8.32 9.70 16.09
C THR A 216 -9.55 10.57 15.99
N GLN A 217 -9.51 11.55 15.11
CA GLN A 217 -10.64 12.39 14.71
C GLN A 217 -10.63 12.62 13.21
N ASP A 218 -11.80 12.87 12.58
CA ASP A 218 -11.92 12.90 11.11
C ASP A 218 -11.09 14.01 10.45
N THR A 219 -10.98 15.17 11.08
CA THR A 219 -10.26 16.35 10.59
C THR A 219 -9.49 17.04 11.72
N PRO A 220 -8.56 17.94 11.45
CA PRO A 220 -7.93 18.75 12.50
C PRO A 220 -8.93 19.49 13.39
N ASP A 221 -10.10 19.82 12.85
CA ASP A 221 -11.16 20.59 13.53
C ASP A 221 -12.16 19.71 14.32
N GLY A 222 -12.01 18.39 14.28
CA GLY A 222 -12.90 17.44 14.96
C GLY A 222 -13.59 16.44 14.05
N ASN A 223 -14.66 15.86 14.53
CA ASN A 223 -15.39 14.81 13.81
C ASN A 223 -16.42 15.38 12.84
N LEU A 224 -16.56 14.74 11.66
CA LEU A 224 -17.52 15.18 10.63
C LEU A 224 -18.98 15.25 11.13
N SER A 225 -19.36 14.36 12.04
CA SER A 225 -20.70 14.37 12.67
C SER A 225 -20.95 15.63 13.48
N GLU A 226 -19.94 16.17 14.14
CA GLU A 226 -20.02 17.39 14.95
C GLU A 226 -19.95 18.65 14.06
N ILE A 227 -19.08 18.63 13.06
CA ILE A 227 -18.94 19.73 12.10
C ILE A 227 -20.21 19.93 11.28
N LYS A 228 -20.84 18.84 10.81
CA LYS A 228 -22.11 18.89 10.07
C LYS A 228 -23.26 19.43 10.91
N LYS A 229 -23.26 19.20 12.23
CA LYS A 229 -24.27 19.78 13.15
C LYS A 229 -24.08 21.29 13.35
N LYS A 230 -22.83 21.77 13.32
CA LYS A 230 -22.50 23.19 13.54
C LYS A 230 -22.66 24.09 12.30
N LYS A 231 -22.65 23.53 11.09
CA LYS A 231 -22.90 24.26 9.83
C LYS A 231 -24.02 23.61 9.05
N PRO A 232 -25.25 24.20 9.03
CA PRO A 232 -26.28 23.80 8.10
C PRO A 232 -25.80 24.17 6.67
N GLN A 233 -25.71 23.14 5.86
CA GLN A 233 -25.56 23.09 4.41
C GLN A 233 -25.37 24.40 3.63
N ASP A 234 -24.14 24.66 3.20
CA ASP A 234 -23.85 25.29 1.92
C ASP A 234 -22.82 24.42 1.17
N THR A 235 -23.24 23.22 0.83
CA THR A 235 -22.48 22.36 -0.08
C THR A 235 -23.12 22.43 -1.46
N LYS A 236 -22.88 23.50 -2.19
CA LYS A 236 -22.97 23.46 -3.65
C LYS A 236 -22.04 22.36 -4.14
N LYS A 237 -22.64 21.22 -4.53
CA LYS A 237 -21.94 20.15 -5.25
C LYS A 237 -21.24 20.79 -6.45
N ASN A 238 -19.94 20.82 -6.42
CA ASN A 238 -19.12 21.35 -7.51
C ASN A 238 -19.34 20.44 -8.74
N PRO A 239 -19.97 20.89 -9.82
CA PRO A 239 -20.27 20.07 -10.99
C PRO A 239 -19.00 19.64 -11.78
N GLU A 240 -17.83 20.18 -11.43
CA GLU A 240 -16.56 19.88 -12.10
C GLU A 240 -16.02 18.45 -11.87
N LYS A 241 -16.58 17.69 -10.89
CA LYS A 241 -16.07 16.33 -10.59
C LYS A 241 -16.39 15.28 -11.68
N LYS A 242 -17.42 15.49 -12.52
CA LYS A 242 -17.81 14.47 -13.54
C LYS A 242 -16.89 14.40 -14.75
N THR A 243 -16.22 15.49 -15.11
CA THR A 243 -15.34 15.55 -16.29
C THR A 243 -13.93 15.03 -16.02
N SER A 244 -13.53 14.88 -14.77
CA SER A 244 -12.16 14.58 -14.36
C SER A 244 -11.77 13.10 -14.55
N PHE A 245 -12.68 12.14 -14.31
CA PHE A 245 -12.40 10.71 -14.43
C PHE A 245 -12.15 10.29 -15.90
N PHE A 246 -13.03 10.67 -16.82
CA PHE A 246 -12.86 10.37 -18.25
C PHE A 246 -11.63 11.03 -18.86
N SER A 247 -11.25 12.20 -18.34
CA SER A 247 -10.01 12.87 -18.76
C SER A 247 -8.76 12.05 -18.35
N ALA A 248 -8.77 11.43 -17.16
CA ALA A 248 -7.70 10.55 -16.74
C ALA A 248 -7.64 9.25 -17.57
N CYS A 249 -8.79 8.66 -17.87
CA CYS A 249 -8.87 7.43 -18.69
C CYS A 249 -8.34 7.61 -20.12
N ARG A 250 -8.44 8.83 -20.69
CA ARG A 250 -7.95 9.13 -22.04
C ARG A 250 -6.44 9.37 -22.13
N ASP A 251 -5.77 9.57 -21.01
CA ASP A 251 -4.32 9.82 -20.99
C ASP A 251 -3.55 8.50 -20.96
N HIS A 252 -2.85 8.19 -22.05
CA HIS A 252 -2.03 6.98 -22.17
C HIS A 252 -0.94 6.87 -21.10
N ARG A 253 -0.46 7.99 -20.55
CA ARG A 253 0.54 8.01 -19.46
C ARG A 253 -0.02 7.38 -18.19
N VAL A 254 -1.32 7.54 -17.94
CA VAL A 254 -2.02 6.92 -16.80
C VAL A 254 -2.00 5.40 -16.92
N TRP A 255 -2.22 4.86 -18.13
CA TRP A 255 -2.21 3.42 -18.37
C TRP A 255 -0.80 2.81 -18.28
N ILE A 256 0.22 3.55 -18.69
CA ILE A 256 1.62 3.09 -18.49
C ILE A 256 1.96 3.09 -17.01
N LEU A 257 1.52 4.08 -16.22
CA LEU A 257 1.68 4.06 -14.76
C LEU A 257 0.84 2.96 -14.09
N PHE A 258 -0.35 2.63 -14.64
CA PHE A 258 -1.14 1.47 -14.22
C PHE A 258 -0.35 0.17 -14.38
N LEU A 259 0.27 -0.03 -15.56
CA LEU A 259 1.11 -1.20 -15.80
C LEU A 259 2.37 -1.20 -14.92
N ALA A 260 3.02 -0.04 -14.76
CA ALA A 260 4.20 0.10 -13.92
C ALA A 260 3.88 -0.23 -12.45
N TYR A 261 2.73 0.23 -11.93
CA TYR A 261 2.32 -0.09 -10.57
C TYR A 261 1.89 -1.56 -10.42
N GLY A 262 1.33 -2.15 -11.48
CA GLY A 262 1.11 -3.60 -11.57
C GLY A 262 2.40 -4.40 -11.52
N ALA A 263 3.42 -3.91 -12.22
CA ALA A 263 4.74 -4.55 -12.29
C ALA A 263 5.52 -4.46 -10.96
N CYS A 264 5.35 -3.41 -10.16
CA CYS A 264 6.03 -3.30 -8.87
C CYS A 264 5.13 -3.68 -7.69
N PHE A 265 4.04 -2.98 -7.43
CA PHE A 265 3.19 -3.25 -6.27
C PHE A 265 2.40 -4.57 -6.40
N GLY A 266 1.99 -4.93 -7.62
CA GLY A 266 1.33 -6.21 -7.86
C GLY A 266 2.26 -7.39 -7.56
N ILE A 267 3.51 -7.28 -7.98
CA ILE A 267 4.54 -8.28 -7.68
C ILE A 267 4.87 -8.30 -6.18
N GLU A 268 4.93 -7.12 -5.52
CA GLU A 268 5.11 -7.03 -4.07
C GLU A 268 4.10 -7.87 -3.32
N ILE A 269 2.80 -7.66 -3.59
CA ILE A 269 1.71 -8.43 -2.97
C ILE A 269 1.84 -9.92 -3.27
N THR A 270 2.21 -10.28 -4.49
CA THR A 270 2.36 -11.68 -4.89
C THR A 270 3.50 -12.34 -4.12
N ILE A 271 4.68 -11.72 -4.06
CA ILE A 271 5.83 -12.24 -3.31
C ILE A 271 5.48 -12.37 -1.82
N ASP A 272 4.83 -11.38 -1.22
CA ASP A 272 4.39 -11.45 0.19
C ASP A 272 3.46 -12.65 0.46
N ASN A 273 2.72 -13.14 -0.54
CA ASN A 273 1.87 -14.33 -0.42
C ASN A 273 2.60 -15.66 -0.66
N ILE A 274 3.62 -15.69 -1.54
CA ILE A 274 4.23 -16.96 -1.99
C ILE A 274 5.63 -17.19 -1.43
N ALA A 275 6.33 -16.16 -0.94
CA ALA A 275 7.75 -16.26 -0.63
C ALA A 275 8.07 -17.36 0.39
N THR A 276 7.28 -17.46 1.47
CA THR A 276 7.49 -18.51 2.48
C THR A 276 7.30 -19.90 1.86
N LEU A 277 6.23 -20.09 1.08
CA LEU A 277 5.95 -21.35 0.39
C LEU A 277 7.08 -21.71 -0.59
N TYR A 278 7.58 -20.73 -1.36
CA TYR A 278 8.69 -20.91 -2.27
C TYR A 278 9.97 -21.39 -1.55
N PHE A 279 10.32 -20.77 -0.42
CA PHE A 279 11.52 -21.16 0.34
C PHE A 279 11.36 -22.54 1.00
N VAL A 280 10.17 -22.89 1.46
CA VAL A 280 9.88 -24.25 1.98
C VAL A 280 9.97 -25.27 0.85
N ASP A 281 9.30 -25.05 -0.30
CA ASP A 281 9.20 -26.04 -1.37
C ASP A 281 10.50 -26.19 -2.17
N HIS A 282 11.19 -25.09 -2.49
CA HIS A 282 12.38 -25.11 -3.36
C HIS A 282 13.68 -25.35 -2.59
N PHE A 283 13.81 -24.74 -1.40
CA PHE A 283 15.04 -24.86 -0.59
C PHE A 283 14.89 -25.82 0.59
N GLN A 284 13.73 -26.46 0.76
CA GLN A 284 13.45 -27.41 1.84
C GLN A 284 13.71 -26.86 3.24
N LEU A 285 13.45 -25.55 3.42
CA LEU A 285 13.64 -24.87 4.69
C LEU A 285 12.48 -25.16 5.66
N GLY A 286 12.78 -25.12 6.96
CA GLY A 286 11.75 -25.08 7.98
C GLY A 286 10.87 -23.81 7.84
N LEU A 287 9.64 -23.87 8.32
CA LEU A 287 8.66 -22.78 8.23
C LEU A 287 9.19 -21.47 8.84
N LYS A 288 9.91 -21.58 9.97
CA LYS A 288 10.48 -20.43 10.68
C LYS A 288 11.56 -19.73 9.90
N GLU A 289 12.50 -20.47 9.34
CA GLU A 289 13.61 -19.97 8.55
C GLU A 289 13.09 -19.34 7.25
N ALA A 290 12.19 -20.04 6.57
CA ALA A 290 11.54 -19.55 5.35
C ALA A 290 10.77 -18.24 5.60
N GLY A 291 10.04 -18.13 6.70
CA GLY A 291 9.31 -16.92 7.09
C GLY A 291 10.24 -15.75 7.41
N ILE A 292 11.36 -15.97 8.10
CA ILE A 292 12.35 -14.93 8.38
C ILE A 292 12.95 -14.40 7.08
N ILE A 293 13.36 -15.29 6.18
CA ILE A 293 13.96 -14.91 4.88
C ILE A 293 12.95 -14.15 4.02
N ALA A 294 11.73 -14.68 3.89
CA ALA A 294 10.66 -14.01 3.15
C ALA A 294 10.34 -12.62 3.74
N GLY A 295 10.37 -12.50 5.07
CA GLY A 295 10.13 -11.23 5.76
C GLY A 295 11.16 -10.15 5.46
N LEU A 296 12.42 -10.51 5.15
CA LEU A 296 13.46 -9.54 4.75
C LEU A 296 13.03 -8.77 3.50
N PHE A 297 12.34 -9.41 2.56
CA PHE A 297 11.78 -8.75 1.39
C PHE A 297 10.82 -7.61 1.77
N GLY A 298 9.90 -7.85 2.69
CA GLY A 298 8.95 -6.83 3.16
C GLY A 298 9.60 -5.72 4.00
N MET A 299 10.64 -6.06 4.78
CA MET A 299 11.40 -5.09 5.59
C MET A 299 12.09 -4.01 4.75
N MET A 300 12.40 -4.27 3.49
CA MET A 300 12.95 -3.28 2.56
C MET A 300 12.03 -2.05 2.40
N ASN A 301 10.73 -2.15 2.71
CA ASN A 301 9.79 -1.01 2.72
C ASN A 301 10.17 0.11 3.70
N LEU A 302 10.99 -0.18 4.71
CA LEU A 302 11.42 0.80 5.71
C LEU A 302 12.08 2.04 5.05
N PHE A 303 12.91 1.83 4.02
CA PHE A 303 13.68 2.89 3.38
C PHE A 303 13.62 2.90 1.85
N ALA A 304 13.49 1.73 1.19
CA ALA A 304 13.65 1.64 -0.26
C ALA A 304 12.55 2.41 -1.02
N ARG A 305 11.31 2.38 -0.53
CA ARG A 305 10.21 3.14 -1.15
C ARG A 305 10.45 4.66 -1.08
N ALA A 306 10.95 5.16 0.03
CA ALA A 306 11.32 6.56 0.18
C ALA A 306 12.47 6.96 -0.75
N LEU A 307 13.49 6.10 -0.89
CA LEU A 307 14.59 6.32 -1.84
C LEU A 307 14.09 6.47 -3.27
N GLY A 308 13.15 5.63 -3.70
CA GLY A 308 12.54 5.74 -5.03
C GLY A 308 11.90 7.09 -5.29
N GLY A 309 11.15 7.61 -4.31
CA GLY A 309 10.57 8.95 -4.34
C GLY A 309 11.64 10.05 -4.43
N ILE A 310 12.67 9.98 -3.59
CA ILE A 310 13.78 10.96 -3.55
C ILE A 310 14.52 11.01 -4.88
N PHE A 311 14.86 9.87 -5.48
CA PHE A 311 15.52 9.83 -6.78
C PHE A 311 14.61 10.34 -7.89
N GLY A 312 13.31 9.98 -7.84
CA GLY A 312 12.30 10.51 -8.75
C GLY A 312 12.18 12.03 -8.67
N ASP A 313 12.15 12.59 -7.46
CA ASP A 313 12.08 14.04 -7.24
C ASP A 313 13.35 14.75 -7.70
N LYS A 314 14.54 14.25 -7.36
CA LYS A 314 15.83 14.80 -7.81
C LYS A 314 15.91 14.84 -9.34
N ALA A 315 15.56 13.74 -10.02
CA ALA A 315 15.53 13.70 -11.48
C ALA A 315 14.45 14.61 -12.05
N GLY A 316 13.29 14.69 -11.39
CA GLY A 316 12.20 15.57 -11.75
C GLY A 316 12.56 17.06 -11.67
N ASN A 317 13.28 17.46 -10.65
CA ASN A 317 13.76 18.84 -10.49
C ASN A 317 14.75 19.25 -11.60
N LYS A 318 15.58 18.30 -12.06
CA LYS A 318 16.60 18.58 -13.08
C LYS A 318 16.08 18.46 -14.52
N TYR A 319 15.23 17.43 -14.78
CA TYR A 319 14.82 17.05 -16.14
C TYR A 319 13.29 17.03 -16.32
N GLY A 320 12.52 17.52 -15.35
CA GLY A 320 11.07 17.52 -15.38
C GLY A 320 10.48 16.10 -15.39
N LEU A 321 9.34 15.97 -16.03
CA LEU A 321 8.61 14.69 -16.11
C LEU A 321 9.42 13.60 -16.83
N ARG A 322 10.26 13.98 -17.79
CA ARG A 322 11.18 13.06 -18.46
C ARG A 322 12.12 12.37 -17.49
N GLY A 323 12.76 13.13 -16.60
CA GLY A 323 13.64 12.58 -15.58
C GLY A 323 12.94 11.59 -14.66
N ARG A 324 11.72 11.90 -14.26
CA ARG A 324 10.91 10.99 -13.41
C ARG A 324 10.62 9.66 -14.10
N PHE A 325 10.19 9.67 -15.38
CA PHE A 325 9.95 8.45 -16.16
C PHE A 325 11.25 7.68 -16.43
N THR A 326 12.38 8.37 -16.65
CA THR A 326 13.68 7.71 -16.83
C THR A 326 14.09 6.93 -15.58
N ILE A 327 13.98 7.54 -14.39
CA ILE A 327 14.29 6.88 -13.12
C ILE A 327 13.37 5.70 -12.87
N LEU A 328 12.05 5.85 -13.10
CA LEU A 328 11.10 4.74 -13.00
C LEU A 328 11.49 3.60 -13.95
N GLY A 329 11.79 3.90 -15.21
CA GLY A 329 12.22 2.89 -16.19
C GLY A 329 13.49 2.16 -15.77
N ILE A 330 14.50 2.87 -15.25
CA ILE A 330 15.73 2.25 -14.74
C ILE A 330 15.43 1.31 -13.57
N PHE A 331 14.61 1.74 -12.61
CA PHE A 331 14.29 0.89 -11.46
C PHE A 331 13.50 -0.36 -11.88
N LEU A 332 12.50 -0.22 -12.77
CA LEU A 332 11.77 -1.37 -13.33
C LEU A 332 12.69 -2.32 -14.11
N LEU A 333 13.67 -1.80 -14.86
CA LEU A 333 14.65 -2.63 -15.56
C LEU A 333 15.47 -3.46 -14.58
N LEU A 334 16.02 -2.81 -13.55
CA LEU A 334 16.84 -3.47 -12.53
C LEU A 334 16.03 -4.44 -11.68
N GLU A 335 14.76 -4.11 -11.40
CA GLU A 335 13.79 -4.99 -10.77
C GLU A 335 13.56 -6.26 -11.60
N GLY A 336 13.22 -6.11 -12.89
CA GLY A 336 12.95 -7.25 -13.77
C GLY A 336 14.15 -8.16 -13.95
N LEU A 337 15.34 -7.58 -14.17
CA LEU A 337 16.62 -8.33 -14.22
C LEU A 337 16.90 -9.04 -12.89
N GLY A 338 16.66 -8.37 -11.77
CA GLY A 338 16.83 -8.94 -10.44
C GLY A 338 15.88 -10.11 -10.18
N ILE A 339 14.61 -10.02 -10.60
CA ILE A 339 13.63 -11.12 -10.49
C ILE A 339 14.07 -12.33 -11.34
N MET A 340 14.52 -12.09 -12.59
CA MET A 340 15.03 -13.17 -13.45
C MET A 340 16.26 -13.83 -12.86
N LEU A 341 17.16 -13.05 -12.28
CA LEU A 341 18.35 -13.57 -11.61
C LEU A 341 17.94 -14.39 -10.37
N PHE A 342 17.04 -13.90 -9.54
CA PHE A 342 16.49 -14.63 -8.39
C PHE A 342 15.87 -15.97 -8.81
N ALA A 343 15.07 -15.97 -9.89
CA ALA A 343 14.44 -17.16 -10.43
C ALA A 343 15.42 -18.25 -10.88
N SER A 344 16.69 -17.89 -11.15
CA SER A 344 17.76 -18.79 -11.61
C SER A 344 18.68 -19.27 -10.49
N MET A 345 18.37 -18.94 -9.21
CA MET A 345 19.24 -19.26 -8.10
C MET A 345 18.83 -20.56 -7.40
N ASP A 346 19.73 -21.57 -7.44
CA ASP A 346 19.55 -22.84 -6.72
C ASP A 346 20.32 -22.89 -5.39
N ILE A 347 21.16 -21.89 -5.12
CA ILE A 347 21.92 -21.78 -3.86
C ILE A 347 21.23 -20.75 -2.96
N LEU A 348 20.84 -21.17 -1.75
CA LEU A 348 20.07 -20.36 -0.81
C LEU A 348 20.67 -18.97 -0.55
N VAL A 349 21.98 -18.88 -0.32
CA VAL A 349 22.64 -17.59 -0.04
C VAL A 349 22.49 -16.62 -1.20
N TRP A 350 22.71 -17.09 -2.43
CA TRP A 350 22.55 -16.25 -3.63
C TRP A 350 21.08 -15.92 -3.92
N ALA A 351 20.16 -16.84 -3.62
CA ALA A 351 18.73 -16.55 -3.70
C ALA A 351 18.33 -15.41 -2.74
N ILE A 352 18.82 -15.41 -1.51
CA ILE A 352 18.56 -14.32 -0.55
C ILE A 352 19.17 -13.01 -1.04
N VAL A 353 20.41 -13.00 -1.49
CA VAL A 353 21.08 -11.79 -1.98
C VAL A 353 20.34 -11.20 -3.18
N THR A 354 20.00 -12.02 -4.18
CA THR A 354 19.29 -11.58 -5.38
C THR A 354 17.87 -11.15 -5.07
N MET A 355 17.18 -11.80 -4.11
CA MET A 355 15.88 -11.37 -3.59
C MET A 355 15.95 -9.97 -3.00
N LEU A 356 16.95 -9.67 -2.17
CA LEU A 356 17.10 -8.35 -1.56
C LEU A 356 17.43 -7.27 -2.62
N ILE A 357 18.21 -7.63 -3.66
CA ILE A 357 18.52 -6.72 -4.77
C ILE A 357 17.24 -6.37 -5.53
N PHE A 358 16.44 -7.36 -5.97
CA PHE A 358 15.21 -7.03 -6.68
C PHE A 358 14.18 -6.37 -5.78
N ALA A 359 14.09 -6.74 -4.50
CA ALA A 359 13.24 -6.09 -3.51
C ALA A 359 13.54 -4.59 -3.39
N LEU A 360 14.84 -4.22 -3.36
CA LEU A 360 15.25 -2.83 -3.33
C LEU A 360 14.68 -2.05 -4.52
N PHE A 361 14.89 -2.53 -5.74
CA PHE A 361 14.43 -1.84 -6.95
C PHE A 361 12.91 -1.88 -7.10
N LEU A 362 12.25 -2.96 -6.72
CA LEU A 362 10.80 -3.07 -6.70
C LEU A 362 10.16 -2.02 -5.77
N LYS A 363 10.67 -1.88 -4.54
CA LYS A 363 10.18 -0.85 -3.61
C LYS A 363 10.53 0.56 -4.10
N MET A 364 11.69 0.76 -4.73
CA MET A 364 12.06 2.03 -5.36
C MET A 364 11.14 2.35 -6.55
N SER A 365 10.77 1.37 -7.39
CA SER A 365 9.79 1.53 -8.47
C SER A 365 8.42 1.98 -7.94
N ASN A 366 7.97 1.41 -6.81
CA ASN A 366 6.76 1.84 -6.12
C ASN A 366 6.81 3.33 -5.74
N GLY A 367 7.89 3.77 -5.12
CA GLY A 367 8.09 5.16 -4.73
C GLY A 367 8.16 6.11 -5.91
N ALA A 368 8.90 5.73 -6.95
CA ALA A 368 9.05 6.51 -8.18
C ALA A 368 7.73 6.65 -8.95
N THR A 369 6.89 5.60 -9.00
CA THR A 369 5.57 5.66 -9.65
C THR A 369 4.69 6.73 -9.02
N TYR A 370 4.56 6.73 -7.69
CA TYR A 370 3.75 7.73 -6.99
C TYR A 370 4.37 9.14 -6.97
N ALA A 371 5.68 9.27 -7.20
CA ALA A 371 6.31 10.56 -7.43
C ALA A 371 5.93 11.19 -8.79
N ILE A 372 5.39 10.39 -9.76
CA ILE A 372 4.95 10.88 -11.08
C ILE A 372 3.47 11.26 -11.08
N VAL A 373 2.62 10.50 -10.39
CA VAL A 373 1.15 10.63 -10.40
C VAL A 373 0.64 12.08 -10.29
N PRO A 374 1.13 12.94 -9.36
CA PRO A 374 0.64 14.32 -9.22
C PRO A 374 0.92 15.22 -10.42
N PHE A 375 1.85 14.83 -11.30
CA PHE A 375 2.29 15.65 -12.44
C PHE A 375 1.61 15.26 -13.76
N ILE A 376 0.78 14.21 -13.78
CA ILE A 376 0.10 13.75 -15.00
C ILE A 376 -1.12 14.63 -15.31
N ASN A 377 -2.02 14.79 -14.34
CA ASN A 377 -3.19 15.61 -14.47
C ASN A 377 -3.61 16.18 -13.10
N LYS A 378 -3.25 17.43 -12.86
CA LYS A 378 -3.54 18.12 -11.58
C LYS A 378 -5.04 18.22 -11.26
N ARG A 379 -5.89 18.40 -12.30
CA ARG A 379 -7.35 18.52 -12.13
C ARG A 379 -8.03 17.19 -11.84
N ALA A 380 -7.41 16.08 -12.27
CA ALA A 380 -7.93 14.72 -12.14
C ALA A 380 -7.03 13.84 -11.26
N MET A 381 -6.24 14.41 -10.35
CA MET A 381 -5.22 13.70 -9.57
C MET A 381 -5.79 12.50 -8.80
N GLY A 382 -6.97 12.63 -8.21
CA GLY A 382 -7.65 11.52 -7.52
C GLY A 382 -8.02 10.36 -8.46
N ALA A 383 -8.50 10.69 -9.68
CA ALA A 383 -8.82 9.68 -10.69
C ALA A 383 -7.55 8.97 -11.21
N VAL A 384 -6.48 9.73 -11.48
CA VAL A 384 -5.17 9.18 -11.89
C VAL A 384 -4.63 8.25 -10.80
N SER A 385 -4.61 8.69 -9.55
CA SER A 385 -4.15 7.89 -8.41
C SER A 385 -4.97 6.61 -8.22
N GLY A 386 -6.29 6.71 -8.40
CA GLY A 386 -7.21 5.56 -8.32
C GLY A 386 -6.95 4.52 -9.41
N ILE A 387 -6.81 4.96 -10.68
CA ILE A 387 -6.52 4.07 -11.82
C ILE A 387 -5.15 3.40 -11.63
N VAL A 388 -4.12 4.18 -11.31
CA VAL A 388 -2.76 3.65 -11.07
C VAL A 388 -2.77 2.66 -9.89
N GLY A 389 -3.47 3.00 -8.80
CA GLY A 389 -3.62 2.12 -7.64
C GLY A 389 -4.31 0.79 -7.97
N ALA A 390 -5.33 0.82 -8.86
CA ALA A 390 -5.99 -0.40 -9.34
C ALA A 390 -5.03 -1.29 -10.17
N GLY A 391 -4.05 -0.68 -10.85
CA GLY A 391 -3.00 -1.41 -11.57
C GLY A 391 -2.22 -2.37 -10.69
N GLY A 392 -1.90 -1.97 -9.45
CA GLY A 392 -1.22 -2.84 -8.50
C GLY A 392 -2.00 -4.12 -8.19
N ASN A 393 -3.31 -4.01 -7.92
CA ASN A 393 -4.13 -5.20 -7.67
C ASN A 393 -4.32 -6.05 -8.94
N ALA A 394 -4.49 -5.41 -10.11
CA ALA A 394 -4.58 -6.14 -11.38
C ALA A 394 -3.28 -6.92 -11.67
N GLY A 395 -2.11 -6.31 -11.41
CA GLY A 395 -0.82 -6.98 -11.53
C GLY A 395 -0.69 -8.20 -10.60
N ALA A 396 -1.16 -8.08 -9.35
CA ALA A 396 -1.15 -9.20 -8.41
C ALA A 396 -2.09 -10.34 -8.84
N VAL A 397 -3.26 -10.02 -9.40
CA VAL A 397 -4.17 -11.03 -9.97
C VAL A 397 -3.50 -11.75 -11.14
N MET A 398 -2.89 -11.01 -12.08
CA MET A 398 -2.20 -11.60 -13.23
C MET A 398 -1.01 -12.47 -12.82
N ALA A 399 -0.20 -12.02 -11.86
CA ALA A 399 0.90 -12.81 -11.32
C ALA A 399 0.37 -14.06 -10.59
N GLY A 400 -0.70 -13.93 -9.81
CA GLY A 400 -1.37 -15.06 -9.14
C GLY A 400 -1.82 -16.15 -10.10
N MET A 401 -2.30 -15.78 -11.31
CA MET A 401 -2.68 -16.75 -12.36
C MET A 401 -1.49 -17.60 -12.82
N LEU A 402 -0.28 -17.05 -12.88
CA LEU A 402 0.93 -17.84 -13.22
C LEU A 402 1.23 -18.87 -12.13
N PHE A 403 1.07 -18.52 -10.87
CA PHE A 403 1.30 -19.42 -9.74
C PHE A 403 0.17 -20.44 -9.53
N ALA A 404 -1.03 -20.18 -10.08
CA ALA A 404 -2.14 -21.11 -10.08
C ALA A 404 -1.99 -22.25 -11.11
N SER A 405 -1.09 -22.12 -12.08
CA SER A 405 -0.87 -23.16 -13.10
C SER A 405 -0.07 -24.32 -12.54
N ASN A 406 -0.60 -25.53 -12.64
CA ASN A 406 0.13 -26.75 -12.24
C ASN A 406 1.28 -27.12 -13.20
N GLU A 407 1.31 -26.52 -14.40
CA GLU A 407 2.31 -26.83 -15.43
C GLU A 407 3.56 -25.94 -15.35
N ILE A 408 3.49 -24.85 -14.56
CA ILE A 408 4.53 -23.85 -14.50
C ILE A 408 5.18 -23.86 -13.10
N SER A 409 6.49 -24.12 -13.04
CA SER A 409 7.22 -24.04 -11.78
C SER A 409 7.29 -22.60 -11.24
N TYR A 410 7.55 -22.44 -9.94
CA TYR A 410 7.76 -21.15 -9.31
C TYR A 410 8.85 -20.33 -10.01
N GLN A 411 9.97 -20.95 -10.36
CA GLN A 411 11.08 -20.28 -11.05
C GLN A 411 10.65 -19.76 -12.42
N ARG A 412 9.92 -20.58 -13.20
CA ARG A 412 9.43 -20.18 -14.52
C ARG A 412 8.40 -19.06 -14.43
N SER A 413 7.52 -19.09 -13.43
CA SER A 413 6.56 -18.00 -13.15
C SER A 413 7.29 -16.69 -12.83
N LEU A 414 8.30 -16.73 -11.96
CA LEU A 414 9.14 -15.58 -11.62
C LEU A 414 9.91 -15.05 -12.84
N PHE A 415 10.45 -15.94 -13.68
CA PHE A 415 11.15 -15.55 -14.89
C PHE A 415 10.22 -14.82 -15.87
N ILE A 416 9.00 -15.32 -16.11
CA ILE A 416 7.97 -14.68 -16.95
C ILE A 416 7.61 -13.30 -16.39
N ILE A 417 7.46 -13.18 -15.08
CA ILE A 417 7.21 -11.90 -14.39
C ILE A 417 8.37 -10.93 -14.65
N GLY A 418 9.61 -11.37 -14.52
CA GLY A 418 10.78 -10.53 -14.79
C GLY A 418 10.80 -9.99 -16.23
N VAL A 419 10.48 -10.82 -17.22
CA VAL A 419 10.34 -10.40 -18.63
C VAL A 419 9.23 -9.36 -18.79
N PHE A 420 8.07 -9.56 -18.15
CA PHE A 420 6.97 -8.59 -18.16
C PHE A 420 7.39 -7.24 -17.57
N VAL A 421 8.09 -7.24 -16.44
CA VAL A 421 8.59 -6.01 -15.78
C VAL A 421 9.55 -5.26 -16.70
N ILE A 422 10.46 -5.97 -17.40
CA ILE A 422 11.37 -5.37 -18.39
C ILE A 422 10.59 -4.73 -19.55
N ALA A 423 9.54 -5.39 -20.06
CA ALA A 423 8.71 -4.83 -21.11
C ALA A 423 8.01 -3.53 -20.64
N VAL A 424 7.51 -3.50 -19.40
CA VAL A 424 6.92 -2.29 -18.80
C VAL A 424 7.97 -1.19 -18.59
N SER A 425 9.21 -1.55 -18.22
CA SER A 425 10.34 -0.62 -18.16
C SER A 425 10.58 0.07 -19.51
N ALA A 426 10.57 -0.69 -20.62
CA ALA A 426 10.73 -0.13 -21.96
C ALA A 426 9.62 0.87 -22.29
N LEU A 427 8.35 0.59 -21.93
CA LEU A 427 7.24 1.53 -22.10
C LEU A 427 7.44 2.83 -21.29
N ALA A 428 7.92 2.73 -20.05
CA ALA A 428 8.21 3.90 -19.23
C ALA A 428 9.37 4.73 -19.82
N MET A 429 10.42 4.09 -20.35
CA MET A 429 11.54 4.76 -21.01
C MET A 429 11.12 5.41 -22.34
N MET A 430 10.23 4.79 -23.11
CA MET A 430 9.67 5.39 -24.33
C MET A 430 8.94 6.70 -24.02
N LEU A 431 8.17 6.76 -22.92
CA LEU A 431 7.57 8.00 -22.46
C LEU A 431 8.61 9.07 -22.09
N ALA A 432 9.71 8.67 -21.46
CA ALA A 432 10.78 9.59 -21.12
C ALA A 432 11.40 10.27 -22.36
N VAL A 433 11.48 9.56 -23.48
CA VAL A 433 12.05 10.10 -24.74
C VAL A 433 11.00 10.85 -25.56
N SER A 434 9.72 10.53 -25.41
CA SER A 434 8.63 11.13 -26.21
C SER A 434 8.48 12.63 -25.98
N ARG A 435 8.00 13.36 -27.04
CA ARG A 435 7.69 14.81 -26.95
C ARG A 435 6.58 15.12 -25.95
N HIS A 436 5.72 14.15 -25.63
CA HIS A 436 4.59 14.28 -24.68
C HIS A 436 5.01 14.36 -23.21
N ALA A 437 6.29 14.12 -22.88
CA ALA A 437 6.85 14.37 -21.57
C ALA A 437 7.14 15.85 -21.27
N LYS A 438 6.88 16.76 -22.20
CA LYS A 438 6.93 18.20 -21.92
C LYS A 438 5.66 18.59 -21.16
N VAL A 439 5.82 19.08 -19.93
CA VAL A 439 4.76 19.78 -19.20
C VAL A 439 4.42 21.03 -20.00
N PRO A 440 3.14 21.29 -20.33
CA PRO A 440 2.75 22.56 -20.92
C PRO A 440 3.26 23.72 -20.07
N GLU A 441 3.74 24.76 -20.66
CA GLU A 441 4.38 25.92 -20.00
C GLU A 441 3.48 26.60 -18.95
N HIS A 442 2.17 26.41 -19.08
CA HIS A 442 1.14 26.90 -18.15
C HIS A 442 1.08 26.13 -16.82
N ASP A 443 1.74 24.99 -16.69
CA ASP A 443 1.71 24.09 -15.53
C ASP A 443 3.07 24.01 -14.78
N LYS A 444 4.04 24.84 -15.16
CA LYS A 444 5.29 24.96 -14.38
C LYS A 444 4.92 25.48 -13.00
N PRO A 445 5.40 24.84 -11.90
CA PRO A 445 5.20 25.39 -10.58
C PRO A 445 5.88 26.76 -10.53
N GLN A 446 5.14 27.83 -10.21
CA GLN A 446 5.69 29.13 -9.90
C GLN A 446 6.45 29.04 -8.57
N PHE A 447 7.67 28.50 -8.61
CA PHE A 447 8.62 28.52 -7.49
C PHE A 447 9.66 29.64 -7.61
N GLU A 448 9.50 30.58 -8.55
CA GLU A 448 10.37 31.74 -8.75
C GLU A 448 9.79 33.01 -8.08
N GLY A 449 9.48 32.98 -6.80
CA GLY A 449 8.94 34.20 -6.15
C GLY A 449 9.37 34.47 -4.72
N SER A 450 9.96 33.51 -3.98
CA SER A 450 10.22 33.72 -2.56
C SER A 450 11.71 33.81 -2.17
N PHE A 451 12.66 33.59 -3.09
CA PHE A 451 14.10 33.73 -2.83
C PHE A 451 14.72 35.04 -3.34
N ALA A 452 13.98 35.81 -4.17
CA ALA A 452 14.49 37.08 -4.68
C ALA A 452 14.23 38.28 -3.74
N MET A 453 13.28 38.18 -2.82
CA MET A 453 13.01 39.30 -1.87
C MET A 453 13.86 39.28 -0.59
N ALA A 454 14.66 38.24 -0.37
CA ALA A 454 15.56 38.20 0.80
C ALA A 454 16.96 38.78 0.53
N LYS A 455 17.27 39.27 -0.70
CA LYS A 455 18.57 39.86 -1.06
C LYS A 455 18.53 41.35 -1.38
N SER A 456 17.39 42.04 -1.22
CA SER A 456 17.33 43.50 -1.46
C SER A 456 17.14 44.36 -0.22
N ASN A 457 17.17 43.79 0.99
CA ASN A 457 17.19 44.55 2.25
C ASN A 457 18.27 43.96 3.17
N GLY A 458 19.51 44.23 2.83
CA GLY A 458 20.69 44.01 3.65
C GLY A 458 21.76 44.98 3.21
#